data_297060ccdbce93c9772ac58c408c9a81
#
_entry.id   297060ccdbce93c9772ac58c408c9a81
#
_cell.length_a   1.000
_cell.length_b   1.000
_cell.length_c   1.000
_cell.angle_alpha   90.00
_cell.angle_beta   90.00
_cell.angle_gamma   90.00
#
_symmetry.space_group_name_H-M   'P 1'
#
loop_
_entity.id
_entity.type
_entity.pdbx_description
1 polymer ?
#
loop_
_entity_poly.entity_id
_entity_poly.type
_entity_poly.pdbx_seq_one_letter_code
_entity_poly.pdbx_strand_id
1 'polypeptide(L)'
;MAEPEQNHIAFSPWFEKALRSLKRKDPDLVRAFSQQLPKIIKDPQLGKPLQHSLRNYRRIHIKGSFVLLYEFKKPEVRLIDLDHHDKIYKKYM
;
A
#
# COMPACT_ATOMS: atom_id res chain seq x y z
N MET A 1 -24.93 -0.68 -21.51
CA MET A 1 -23.51 -0.31 -21.44
C MET A 1 -22.94 -0.79 -20.12
N ALA A 2 -21.86 -1.55 -20.15
CA ALA A 2 -21.27 -2.04 -18.90
C ALA A 2 -20.61 -0.87 -18.15
N GLU A 3 -20.80 -0.83 -16.84
CA GLU A 3 -20.10 0.15 -16.01
C GLU A 3 -18.60 -0.16 -16.00
N PRO A 4 -17.73 0.87 -15.94
CA PRO A 4 -16.31 0.61 -15.81
C PRO A 4 -16.02 -0.17 -14.53
N GLU A 5 -15.11 -1.12 -14.63
CA GLU A 5 -14.72 -1.94 -13.49
C GLU A 5 -14.05 -1.07 -12.44
N GLN A 6 -14.52 -1.15 -11.20
CA GLN A 6 -13.96 -0.37 -10.11
C GLN A 6 -12.71 -1.05 -9.57
N ASN A 7 -11.74 -0.21 -9.17
CA ASN A 7 -10.54 -0.70 -8.51
C ASN A 7 -10.90 -1.27 -7.14
N HIS A 8 -10.16 -2.27 -6.73
CA HIS A 8 -10.36 -2.90 -5.42
C HIS A 8 -9.01 -3.22 -4.79
N ILE A 9 -9.02 -3.34 -3.46
CA ILE A 9 -7.83 -3.65 -2.68
C ILE A 9 -7.70 -5.17 -2.54
N ALA A 10 -6.48 -5.68 -2.75
CA ALA A 10 -6.14 -7.07 -2.47
C ALA A 10 -5.07 -7.13 -1.40
N PHE A 11 -5.27 -8.02 -0.44
CA PHE A 11 -4.33 -8.26 0.66
C PHE A 11 -3.65 -9.60 0.46
N SER A 12 -2.31 -9.61 0.46
CA SER A 12 -1.59 -10.88 0.52
C SER A 12 -1.74 -11.48 1.94
N PRO A 13 -1.64 -12.81 2.09
CA PRO A 13 -1.66 -13.41 3.43
C PRO A 13 -0.58 -12.84 4.35
N TRP A 14 0.59 -12.56 3.80
CA TRP A 14 1.67 -11.93 4.55
C TRP A 14 1.27 -10.55 5.07
N PHE A 15 0.65 -9.74 4.19
CA PHE A 15 0.22 -8.39 4.58
C PHE A 15 -0.88 -8.44 5.64
N GLU A 16 -1.84 -9.36 5.49
CA GLU A 16 -2.91 -9.52 6.48
C GLU A 16 -2.35 -9.85 7.85
N LYS A 17 -1.35 -10.73 7.90
CA LYS A 17 -0.70 -11.11 9.15
C LYS A 17 0.04 -9.93 9.77
N ALA A 18 0.78 -9.19 8.95
CA ALA A 18 1.49 -8.00 9.38
C ALA A 18 0.52 -6.95 9.93
N LEU A 19 -0.62 -6.77 9.26
CA LEU A 19 -1.62 -5.80 9.66
C LEU A 19 -2.26 -6.16 11.00
N ARG A 20 -2.53 -7.45 11.23
CA ARG A 20 -3.06 -7.90 12.52
C ARG A 20 -2.10 -7.59 13.66
N SER A 21 -0.81 -7.80 13.43
CA SER A 21 0.22 -7.46 14.41
C SER A 21 0.25 -5.95 14.68
N LEU A 22 0.18 -5.15 13.62
CA LEU A 22 0.20 -3.69 13.73
C LEU A 22 -1.02 -3.14 14.46
N LYS A 23 -2.18 -3.74 14.30
CA LYS A 23 -3.38 -3.31 15.02
C LYS A 23 -3.19 -3.31 16.53
N ARG A 24 -2.40 -4.24 17.03
CA ARG A 24 -2.11 -4.32 18.47
C ARG A 24 -0.99 -3.39 18.88
N LYS A 25 0.05 -3.25 18.03
CA LYS A 25 1.26 -2.50 18.37
C LYS A 25 1.13 -1.00 18.11
N ASP A 26 0.44 -0.63 17.03
CA ASP A 26 0.34 0.76 16.60
C ASP A 26 -1.00 1.01 15.91
N PRO A 27 -2.08 1.12 16.70
CA PRO A 27 -3.41 1.34 16.13
C PRO A 27 -3.53 2.67 15.39
N ASP A 28 -2.75 3.68 15.75
CA ASP A 28 -2.78 4.98 15.05
C ASP A 28 -2.22 4.85 13.64
N LEU A 29 -1.17 4.05 13.46
CA LEU A 29 -0.63 3.77 12.14
C LEU A 29 -1.67 3.07 11.27
N VAL A 30 -2.36 2.07 11.83
CA VAL A 30 -3.39 1.34 11.08
C VAL A 30 -4.53 2.27 10.69
N ARG A 31 -4.92 3.19 11.58
CA ARG A 31 -5.95 4.18 11.26
C ARG A 31 -5.52 5.08 10.11
N ALA A 32 -4.30 5.60 10.16
CA ALA A 32 -3.75 6.45 9.11
C ALA A 32 -3.65 5.70 7.78
N PHE A 33 -3.20 4.45 7.82
CA PHE A 33 -3.18 3.57 6.64
C PHE A 33 -4.58 3.39 6.06
N SER A 34 -5.57 3.09 6.90
CA SER A 34 -6.94 2.86 6.45
C SER A 34 -7.53 4.08 5.75
N GLN A 35 -7.16 5.27 6.19
CA GLN A 35 -7.62 6.52 5.58
C GLN A 35 -7.06 6.73 4.18
N GLN A 36 -5.94 6.10 3.84
CA GLN A 36 -5.37 6.21 2.49
C GLN A 36 -6.04 5.29 1.49
N LEU A 37 -6.66 4.20 1.94
CA LEU A 37 -7.20 3.19 1.02
C LEU A 37 -8.25 3.74 0.07
N PRO A 38 -9.25 4.53 0.50
CA PRO A 38 -10.21 5.11 -0.45
C PRO A 38 -9.56 6.03 -1.48
N LYS A 39 -8.52 6.74 -1.09
CA LYS A 39 -7.79 7.63 -2.00
C LYS A 39 -7.02 6.84 -3.04
N ILE A 40 -6.41 5.72 -2.66
CA ILE A 40 -5.67 4.87 -3.58
C ILE A 40 -6.61 4.17 -4.55
N ILE A 41 -7.77 3.71 -4.07
CA ILE A 41 -8.78 3.08 -4.93
C ILE A 41 -9.24 4.05 -6.01
N LYS A 42 -9.47 5.31 -5.63
CA LYS A 42 -9.92 6.34 -6.54
C LYS A 42 -8.83 6.76 -7.52
N ASP A 43 -7.58 6.82 -7.04
CA ASP A 43 -6.44 7.21 -7.86
C ASP A 43 -5.24 6.30 -7.54
N PRO A 44 -5.15 5.13 -8.20
CA PRO A 44 -4.05 4.19 -7.92
C PRO A 44 -2.67 4.73 -8.30
N GLN A 45 -2.60 5.81 -9.05
CA GLN A 45 -1.34 6.46 -9.40
C GLN A 45 -0.91 7.51 -8.38
N LEU A 46 -1.62 7.63 -7.27
CA LEU A 46 -1.33 8.59 -6.21
C LEU A 46 0.07 8.43 -5.63
N GLY A 47 0.52 7.18 -5.43
CA GLY A 47 1.87 6.92 -4.92
C GLY A 47 2.94 7.16 -5.96
N LYS A 48 4.16 7.46 -5.50
CA LYS A 48 5.31 7.63 -6.39
C LYS A 48 5.77 6.27 -6.89
N PRO A 49 5.98 6.12 -8.22
CA PRO A 49 6.50 4.87 -8.75
C PRO A 49 7.95 4.65 -8.33
N LEU A 50 8.32 3.40 -8.13
CA LEU A 50 9.70 3.02 -7.91
C LEU A 50 10.40 2.85 -9.25
N GLN A 51 11.73 2.73 -9.20
CA GLN A 51 12.56 2.66 -10.41
C GLN A 51 13.03 1.23 -10.68
N HIS A 52 13.55 1.02 -11.90
CA HIS A 52 14.15 -0.24 -12.33
C HIS A 52 13.18 -1.43 -12.25
N SER A 53 13.59 -2.53 -11.66
CA SER A 53 12.80 -3.75 -11.58
C SER A 53 11.52 -3.59 -10.75
N LEU A 54 11.43 -2.54 -9.95
CA LEU A 54 10.28 -2.27 -9.08
C LEU A 54 9.34 -1.22 -9.66
N ARG A 55 9.44 -0.90 -10.93
CA ARG A 55 8.68 0.19 -11.57
C ARG A 55 7.17 0.02 -11.50
N ASN A 56 6.67 -1.20 -11.27
CA ASN A 56 5.24 -1.44 -11.13
C ASN A 56 4.74 -1.19 -9.71
N TYR A 57 5.65 -0.96 -8.79
CA TYR A 57 5.32 -0.69 -7.40
C TYR A 57 5.27 0.82 -7.16
N ARG A 58 4.41 1.23 -6.24
CA ARG A 58 4.27 2.61 -5.82
C ARG A 58 4.37 2.70 -4.31
N ARG A 59 4.80 3.86 -3.82
CA ARG A 59 4.95 4.09 -2.38
C ARG A 59 4.17 5.32 -1.95
N ILE A 60 3.61 5.25 -0.76
CA ILE A 60 2.96 6.39 -0.10
C ILE A 60 3.49 6.47 1.31
N HIS A 61 3.89 7.67 1.74
CA HIS A 61 4.27 7.90 3.13
C HIS A 61 3.03 7.98 4.00
N ILE A 62 3.09 7.35 5.17
CA ILE A 62 2.01 7.36 6.16
C ILE A 62 2.61 7.80 7.48
N LYS A 63 2.03 8.84 8.09
CA LYS A 63 2.53 9.43 9.34
C LYS A 63 4.02 9.79 9.27
N GLY A 64 4.45 10.23 8.10
CA GLY A 64 5.81 10.74 7.90
C GLY A 64 6.91 9.70 7.82
N SER A 65 6.93 8.72 8.72
CA SER A 65 8.05 7.76 8.83
C SER A 65 7.76 6.40 8.25
N PHE A 66 6.51 6.07 7.98
CA PHE A 66 6.11 4.77 7.45
C PHE A 66 5.82 4.87 5.98
N VAL A 67 6.01 3.75 5.28
CA VAL A 67 5.78 3.67 3.83
C VAL A 67 4.85 2.50 3.56
N LEU A 68 3.77 2.78 2.84
CA LEU A 68 2.93 1.75 2.24
C LEU A 68 3.45 1.50 0.82
N LEU A 69 3.78 0.25 0.55
CA LEU A 69 4.21 -0.20 -0.77
C LEU A 69 3.06 -0.99 -1.40
N TYR A 70 2.66 -0.62 -2.61
CA TYR A 70 1.61 -1.32 -3.31
C TYR A 70 1.92 -1.45 -4.79
N GLU A 71 1.23 -2.38 -5.44
CA GLU A 71 1.32 -2.60 -6.88
C GLU A 71 -0.06 -2.41 -7.48
N PHE A 72 -0.14 -1.70 -8.60
CA PHE A 72 -1.40 -1.51 -9.30
C PHE A 72 -1.38 -2.23 -10.63
N LYS A 73 -2.31 -3.17 -10.80
CA LYS A 73 -2.64 -3.79 -12.08
C LYS A 73 -4.15 -3.76 -12.19
N LYS A 74 -4.65 -2.86 -13.03
CA LYS A 74 -6.08 -2.59 -13.14
C LYS A 74 -6.89 -3.89 -13.25
N PRO A 75 -7.93 -4.09 -12.44
CA PRO A 75 -8.47 -3.15 -11.45
C PRO A 75 -7.97 -3.38 -10.02
N GLU A 76 -6.88 -4.12 -9.83
CA GLU A 76 -6.43 -4.55 -8.51
C GLU A 76 -5.32 -3.67 -7.98
N VAL A 77 -5.51 -3.16 -6.76
CA VAL A 77 -4.47 -2.54 -5.96
C VAL A 77 -4.01 -3.57 -4.94
N ARG A 78 -2.82 -4.13 -5.15
CA ARG A 78 -2.28 -5.15 -4.25
C ARG A 78 -1.36 -4.51 -3.24
N LEU A 79 -1.68 -4.66 -1.97
CA LEU A 79 -0.85 -4.14 -0.89
C LEU A 79 0.32 -5.09 -0.64
N ILE A 80 1.54 -4.56 -0.70
CA ILE A 80 2.75 -5.37 -0.63
C ILE A 80 3.35 -5.33 0.77
N ASP A 81 3.55 -4.13 1.34
CA ASP A 81 4.21 -4.00 2.63
C ASP A 81 3.83 -2.66 3.27
N LEU A 82 3.88 -2.63 4.59
CA LEU A 82 3.72 -1.42 5.38
C LEU A 82 4.72 -1.47 6.52
N ASP A 83 5.73 -0.61 6.47
CA ASP A 83 6.79 -0.62 7.47
C ASP A 83 7.48 0.74 7.51
N HIS A 84 8.36 0.92 8.48
CA HIS A 84 9.19 2.12 8.55
C HIS A 84 10.01 2.25 7.28
N HIS A 85 10.22 3.50 6.81
CA HIS A 85 10.86 3.72 5.51
C HIS A 85 12.25 3.07 5.40
N ASP A 86 13.03 3.06 6.48
CA ASP A 86 14.36 2.45 6.45
C ASP A 86 14.28 0.96 6.16
N LYS A 87 13.29 0.27 6.74
CA LYS A 87 13.11 -1.16 6.51
C LYS A 87 12.61 -1.44 5.10
N ILE A 88 11.71 -0.60 4.59
CA ILE A 88 11.20 -0.73 3.22
C ILE A 88 12.36 -0.58 2.24
N TYR A 89 13.22 0.43 2.43
CA TYR A 89 14.35 0.65 1.53
C TYR A 89 15.34 -0.52 1.57
N LYS A 90 15.59 -1.08 2.75
CA LYS A 90 16.47 -2.23 2.87
C LYS A 90 15.91 -3.47 2.18
N LYS A 91 14.60 -3.69 2.25
CA LYS A 91 13.97 -4.87 1.66
C LYS A 91 13.86 -4.78 0.14
N TYR A 92 13.56 -3.59 -0.41
CA TYR A 92 13.13 -3.45 -1.80
C TYR A 92 14.02 -2.54 -2.64
N MET A 93 14.89 -1.80 -2.02
CA MET A 93 15.75 -0.84 -2.70
C MET A 93 17.18 -0.99 -2.20
#